data_669c16534b924a5881197f829e66222c
#
_entry.id   669c16534b924a5881197f829e66222c
#
_cell.length_a   1.000
_cell.length_b   1.000
_cell.length_c   1.000
_cell.angle_alpha   90.00
_cell.angle_beta   90.00
_cell.angle_gamma   90.00
#
_symmetry.space_group_name_H-M   'P 1'
#
loop_
_entity.id
_entity.type
_entity.pdbx_description
1 polymer ?
#
loop_
_entity_poly.entity_id
_entity_poly.type
_entity_poly.pdbx_seq_one_letter_code
_entity_poly.pdbx_strand_id
1 'polypeptide(L)'
;MKRLAGWILAVGAVLVIGSCAGKAMHEEPIIPVSPAIPVPAMPSPVAPQVRDVIYRETGVASWYGRDLQGRTTASGEIFDQNGISAAHRTLPLGTVLSVTNLDNFKSIKVRINDRGPFVKGRVLELSYGAAKELGFALQGTARVKIESLEPVSDPAVYTVQAAAFVEEENAKTLKARLQRKYEIVYLVSHESNVGKFFHVRVGAYPSEEKAERIAGKLALDGLEPV
;
A
#
# COMPACT_ATOMS: atom_id res chain seq x y z
N MET A 1 -30.68 -48.21 38.21
CA MET A 1 -31.44 -48.19 39.46
C MET A 1 -31.85 -46.76 39.76
N LYS A 2 -33.17 -46.55 39.97
CA LYS A 2 -33.87 -45.47 40.67
C LYS A 2 -33.81 -44.09 39.98
N ARG A 3 -34.85 -43.59 39.45
CA ARG A 3 -36.24 -43.12 39.76
C ARG A 3 -36.24 -41.59 39.51
N LEU A 4 -36.98 -41.10 38.52
CA LEU A 4 -38.37 -40.66 38.46
C LEU A 4 -38.85 -39.76 39.63
N ALA A 5 -39.20 -38.48 39.27
CA ALA A 5 -40.33 -37.69 39.73
C ALA A 5 -40.17 -36.30 39.02
N GLY A 6 -40.99 -35.75 38.20
CA GLY A 6 -42.45 -35.82 38.05
C GLY A 6 -43.19 -34.85 38.96
N TRP A 7 -43.41 -33.59 38.47
CA TRP A 7 -44.52 -32.77 39.02
C TRP A 7 -45.09 -31.89 37.91
N ILE A 8 -46.32 -32.19 37.58
CA ILE A 8 -47.32 -31.39 36.81
C ILE A 8 -48.14 -30.61 37.85
N LEU A 9 -48.52 -29.37 37.54
CA LEU A 9 -49.69 -28.64 38.02
C LEU A 9 -49.44 -27.15 37.77
N ALA A 10 -50.34 -26.27 37.39
CA ALA A 10 -51.74 -26.34 36.99
C ALA A 10 -52.05 -25.00 36.30
N VAL A 11 -53.04 -25.03 35.46
CA VAL A 11 -53.72 -23.96 34.77
C VAL A 11 -54.27 -22.92 35.76
N GLY A 12 -54.15 -21.60 35.42
CA GLY A 12 -54.83 -20.52 36.06
C GLY A 12 -55.09 -19.40 35.06
N ALA A 13 -56.18 -19.51 34.32
CA ALA A 13 -56.71 -18.40 33.51
C ALA A 13 -57.40 -17.40 34.44
N VAL A 14 -56.89 -16.14 34.43
CA VAL A 14 -57.63 -15.01 35.00
C VAL A 14 -57.91 -14.03 33.86
N LEU A 15 -59.17 -14.02 33.46
CA LEU A 15 -59.77 -13.01 32.61
C LEU A 15 -60.01 -11.77 33.47
N VAL A 16 -59.30 -10.67 33.21
CA VAL A 16 -59.65 -9.35 33.74
C VAL A 16 -60.10 -8.47 32.58
N ILE A 17 -61.39 -8.23 32.55
CA ILE A 17 -62.00 -7.21 31.69
C ILE A 17 -61.79 -5.89 32.42
N GLY A 18 -60.99 -4.99 31.84
CA GLY A 18 -60.70 -3.66 32.44
C GLY A 18 -60.70 -2.57 31.37
N SER A 19 -61.86 -1.98 31.23
CA SER A 19 -62.19 -0.58 30.93
C SER A 19 -61.20 0.23 30.05
N CYS A 20 -61.73 0.64 28.89
CA CYS A 20 -61.18 1.75 28.09
C CYS A 20 -61.19 3.05 28.90
N ALA A 21 -59.99 3.54 29.26
CA ALA A 21 -59.76 4.93 29.60
C ALA A 21 -58.85 5.51 28.54
N GLY A 22 -59.38 6.40 27.70
CA GLY A 22 -58.64 7.14 26.68
C GLY A 22 -57.50 7.94 27.31
N LYS A 23 -56.29 7.57 26.98
CA LYS A 23 -55.10 8.34 27.33
C LYS A 23 -54.91 9.41 26.24
N ALA A 24 -55.14 10.66 26.62
CA ALA A 24 -54.88 11.81 25.76
C ALA A 24 -53.42 11.70 25.26
N MET A 25 -53.28 11.71 23.95
CA MET A 25 -51.94 11.87 23.32
C MET A 25 -51.47 13.29 23.67
N HIS A 26 -50.39 13.34 24.45
CA HIS A 26 -49.63 14.57 24.60
C HIS A 26 -48.90 14.77 23.27
N GLU A 27 -49.35 15.73 22.48
CA GLU A 27 -48.60 16.26 21.36
C GLU A 27 -47.37 16.97 21.94
N GLU A 28 -46.19 16.37 21.77
CA GLU A 28 -44.94 17.08 22.03
C GLU A 28 -44.80 18.25 21.03
N PRO A 29 -44.38 19.43 21.49
CA PRO A 29 -44.24 20.57 20.61
C PRO A 29 -43.16 20.25 19.56
N ILE A 30 -43.53 20.34 18.29
CA ILE A 30 -42.60 20.24 17.15
C ILE A 30 -41.68 21.45 17.26
N ILE A 31 -40.45 21.19 17.71
CA ILE A 31 -39.37 22.19 17.65
C ILE A 31 -39.03 22.37 16.16
N PRO A 32 -39.16 23.59 15.60
CA PRO A 32 -38.78 23.79 14.19
C PRO A 32 -37.30 23.48 14.03
N VAL A 33 -37.00 22.42 13.27
CA VAL A 33 -35.65 22.11 12.88
C VAL A 33 -35.16 23.25 12.00
N SER A 34 -34.25 24.06 12.53
CA SER A 34 -33.58 25.11 11.79
C SER A 34 -32.92 24.48 10.54
N PRO A 35 -33.05 25.08 9.34
CA PRO A 35 -32.45 24.51 8.14
C PRO A 35 -30.94 24.36 8.40
N ALA A 36 -30.47 23.12 8.27
CA ALA A 36 -29.06 22.81 8.40
C ALA A 36 -28.29 23.68 7.41
N ILE A 37 -27.41 24.52 7.94
CA ILE A 37 -26.45 25.27 7.11
C ILE A 37 -25.67 24.24 6.33
N PRO A 38 -25.64 24.28 4.99
CA PRO A 38 -24.86 23.35 4.20
C PRO A 38 -23.39 23.52 4.61
N VAL A 39 -22.84 22.52 5.32
CA VAL A 39 -21.40 22.43 5.58
C VAL A 39 -20.73 22.29 4.22
N PRO A 40 -19.87 23.21 3.81
CA PRO A 40 -19.16 23.07 2.55
C PRO A 40 -18.43 21.72 2.59
N ALA A 41 -18.68 20.89 1.59
CA ALA A 41 -17.99 19.61 1.42
C ALA A 41 -16.51 19.90 1.37
N MET A 42 -15.76 19.48 2.39
CA MET A 42 -14.31 19.55 2.35
C MET A 42 -13.85 18.75 1.13
N PRO A 43 -12.99 19.31 0.28
CA PRO A 43 -12.48 18.57 -0.87
C PRO A 43 -11.83 17.29 -0.35
N SER A 44 -12.28 16.14 -0.87
CA SER A 44 -11.62 14.86 -0.62
C SER A 44 -10.14 15.03 -0.92
N PRO A 45 -9.22 14.51 -0.08
CA PRO A 45 -7.80 14.55 -0.40
C PRO A 45 -7.60 13.96 -1.78
N VAL A 46 -7.17 14.79 -2.72
CA VAL A 46 -6.87 14.37 -4.09
C VAL A 46 -5.77 13.34 -3.98
N ALA A 47 -6.06 12.11 -4.42
CA ALA A 47 -5.02 11.11 -4.59
C ALA A 47 -3.90 11.75 -5.43
N PRO A 48 -2.60 11.51 -5.10
CA PRO A 48 -1.51 12.12 -5.84
C PRO A 48 -1.71 11.87 -7.33
N GLN A 49 -1.81 12.95 -8.11
CA GLN A 49 -1.97 12.84 -9.55
C GLN A 49 -0.70 12.25 -10.11
N VAL A 50 -0.84 11.10 -10.74
CA VAL A 50 0.24 10.43 -11.48
C VAL A 50 0.63 11.35 -12.62
N ARG A 51 1.86 11.88 -12.59
CA ARG A 51 2.44 12.69 -13.67
C ARG A 51 3.40 11.82 -14.46
N ASP A 52 3.29 11.85 -15.76
CA ASP A 52 4.27 11.22 -16.62
C ASP A 52 5.55 12.04 -16.62
N VAL A 53 6.65 11.45 -16.15
CA VAL A 53 7.95 12.10 -16.05
C VAL A 53 9.04 11.21 -16.64
N ILE A 54 10.09 11.84 -17.16
CA ILE A 54 11.33 11.11 -17.49
C ILE A 54 12.03 10.78 -16.16
N TYR A 55 12.09 9.50 -15.85
CA TYR A 55 12.76 9.04 -14.64
C TYR A 55 14.28 9.14 -14.79
N ARG A 56 14.95 9.64 -13.76
CA ARG A 56 16.40 9.72 -13.67
C ARG A 56 16.85 9.39 -12.28
N GLU A 57 17.85 8.51 -12.19
CA GLU A 57 18.48 8.14 -10.91
C GLU A 57 19.96 7.82 -11.14
N THR A 58 20.77 8.04 -10.10
CA THR A 58 22.19 7.65 -10.07
C THR A 58 22.44 6.85 -8.81
N GLY A 59 23.09 5.70 -8.98
CA GLY A 59 23.37 4.81 -7.85
C GLY A 59 24.23 3.63 -8.25
N VAL A 60 24.26 2.61 -7.39
CA VAL A 60 25.03 1.39 -7.63
C VAL A 60 24.14 0.36 -8.33
N ALA A 61 24.59 -0.16 -9.46
CA ALA A 61 24.04 -1.35 -10.09
C ALA A 61 24.86 -2.58 -9.75
N SER A 62 24.21 -3.73 -9.71
CA SER A 62 24.82 -5.07 -9.67
C SER A 62 24.21 -5.93 -10.75
N TRP A 63 24.62 -7.19 -10.82
CA TRP A 63 23.97 -8.16 -11.69
C TRP A 63 23.61 -9.43 -10.95
N TYR A 64 22.59 -10.13 -11.46
CA TYR A 64 22.06 -11.37 -10.89
C TYR A 64 23.07 -12.51 -10.92
N GLY A 65 23.12 -13.30 -9.85
CA GLY A 65 23.84 -14.55 -9.81
C GLY A 65 23.29 -15.61 -10.79
N ARG A 66 24.10 -16.62 -11.06
CA ARG A 66 23.74 -17.74 -11.96
C ARG A 66 22.53 -18.55 -11.50
N ASP A 67 22.22 -18.49 -10.22
CA ASP A 67 21.16 -19.27 -9.56
C ASP A 67 19.74 -18.87 -10.00
N LEU A 68 19.58 -17.73 -10.69
CA LEU A 68 18.30 -17.26 -11.19
C LEU A 68 17.98 -17.67 -12.63
N GLN A 69 18.96 -18.24 -13.36
CA GLN A 69 18.76 -18.71 -14.74
C GLN A 69 17.56 -19.65 -14.84
N GLY A 70 16.66 -19.37 -15.76
CA GLY A 70 15.46 -20.18 -16.01
C GLY A 70 14.31 -19.97 -15.01
N ARG A 71 14.44 -19.07 -14.02
CA ARG A 71 13.34 -18.71 -13.13
C ARG A 71 12.38 -17.72 -13.77
N THR A 72 11.14 -17.73 -13.34
CA THR A 72 10.15 -16.76 -13.77
C THR A 72 10.40 -15.41 -13.08
N THR A 73 10.48 -14.34 -13.86
CA THR A 73 10.60 -12.95 -13.38
C THR A 73 9.24 -12.38 -12.94
N ALA A 74 9.25 -11.20 -12.35
CA ALA A 74 8.02 -10.51 -11.95
C ALA A 74 7.10 -10.14 -13.14
N SER A 75 7.62 -10.05 -14.35
CA SER A 75 6.82 -9.86 -15.58
C SER A 75 6.18 -11.16 -16.11
N GLY A 76 6.54 -12.32 -15.54
CA GLY A 76 6.11 -13.63 -16.01
C GLY A 76 7.05 -14.25 -17.08
N GLU A 77 8.08 -13.56 -17.50
CA GLU A 77 9.08 -14.06 -18.45
C GLU A 77 10.07 -15.01 -17.78
N ILE A 78 10.64 -15.90 -18.56
CA ILE A 78 11.74 -16.74 -18.07
C ILE A 78 13.03 -15.93 -18.13
N PHE A 79 13.73 -15.83 -16.99
CA PHE A 79 14.99 -15.10 -16.90
C PHE A 79 16.08 -15.79 -17.72
N ASP A 80 16.70 -15.03 -18.62
CA ASP A 80 17.92 -15.40 -19.32
C ASP A 80 19.07 -14.50 -18.85
N GLN A 81 20.06 -15.11 -18.19
CA GLN A 81 21.23 -14.40 -17.70
C GLN A 81 22.07 -13.74 -18.81
N ASN A 82 22.04 -14.28 -20.04
CA ASN A 82 22.82 -13.75 -21.18
C ASN A 82 22.01 -12.70 -21.98
N GLY A 83 20.72 -12.58 -21.75
CA GLY A 83 19.88 -11.56 -22.33
C GLY A 83 20.17 -10.17 -21.78
N ILE A 84 19.45 -9.16 -22.29
CA ILE A 84 19.58 -7.76 -21.85
C ILE A 84 18.31 -7.36 -21.11
N SER A 85 18.35 -7.48 -19.79
CA SER A 85 17.20 -7.16 -18.91
C SER A 85 17.67 -6.60 -17.57
N ALA A 86 16.71 -6.05 -16.80
CA ALA A 86 16.99 -5.49 -15.50
C ALA A 86 15.80 -5.62 -14.54
N ALA A 87 16.11 -5.57 -13.24
CA ALA A 87 15.15 -5.38 -12.17
C ALA A 87 15.27 -3.98 -11.59
N HIS A 88 14.10 -3.40 -11.28
CA HIS A 88 13.99 -2.16 -10.54
C HIS A 88 12.87 -2.28 -9.50
N ARG A 89 13.04 -1.59 -8.35
CA ARG A 89 12.08 -1.71 -7.24
C ARG A 89 10.68 -1.20 -7.57
N THR A 90 10.59 -0.08 -8.23
CA THR A 90 9.35 0.69 -8.36
C THR A 90 8.94 1.04 -9.79
N LEU A 91 9.86 1.10 -10.75
CA LEU A 91 9.53 1.40 -12.16
C LEU A 91 8.54 0.37 -12.72
N PRO A 92 7.58 0.77 -13.55
CA PRO A 92 6.68 -0.16 -14.22
C PRO A 92 7.43 -1.26 -14.96
N LEU A 93 6.92 -2.50 -14.91
CA LEU A 93 7.45 -3.58 -15.76
C LEU A 93 7.24 -3.20 -17.22
N GLY A 94 8.22 -3.50 -18.07
CA GLY A 94 8.24 -3.09 -19.47
C GLY A 94 8.95 -1.75 -19.72
N THR A 95 9.21 -0.92 -18.69
CA THR A 95 9.97 0.32 -18.85
C THR A 95 11.33 0.05 -19.48
N VAL A 96 11.67 0.84 -20.49
CA VAL A 96 13.01 0.80 -21.13
C VAL A 96 13.86 1.92 -20.58
N LEU A 97 15.02 1.56 -20.06
CA LEU A 97 16.01 2.48 -19.50
C LEU A 97 17.23 2.58 -20.42
N SER A 98 17.82 3.77 -20.51
CA SER A 98 19.22 3.96 -20.86
C SER A 98 20.02 3.86 -19.57
N VAL A 99 20.96 2.93 -19.50
CA VAL A 99 21.87 2.72 -18.38
C VAL A 99 23.26 3.08 -18.81
N THR A 100 23.88 4.04 -18.13
CA THR A 100 25.26 4.49 -18.39
C THR A 100 26.13 4.12 -17.20
N ASN A 101 27.19 3.34 -17.43
CA ASN A 101 28.23 3.10 -16.44
C ASN A 101 29.12 4.36 -16.33
N LEU A 102 29.19 4.93 -15.15
CA LEU A 102 29.89 6.20 -14.91
C LEU A 102 31.42 6.06 -14.82
N ASP A 103 31.91 4.83 -14.71
CA ASP A 103 33.36 4.58 -14.62
C ASP A 103 34.03 4.44 -16.03
N ASN A 104 33.26 4.03 -17.03
CA ASN A 104 33.77 3.82 -18.38
C ASN A 104 32.93 4.44 -19.51
N PHE A 105 31.84 5.10 -19.16
CA PHE A 105 30.88 5.81 -20.04
C PHE A 105 30.19 4.92 -21.09
N LYS A 106 30.27 3.59 -20.97
CA LYS A 106 29.45 2.71 -21.78
C LYS A 106 27.99 2.83 -21.42
N SER A 107 27.13 2.78 -22.44
CA SER A 107 25.69 2.91 -22.25
C SER A 107 24.95 1.85 -23.05
N ILE A 108 23.92 1.26 -22.47
CA ILE A 108 23.04 0.29 -23.13
C ILE A 108 21.57 0.59 -22.79
N LYS A 109 20.68 0.04 -23.61
CA LYS A 109 19.23 0.03 -23.31
C LYS A 109 18.88 -1.29 -22.65
N VAL A 110 18.16 -1.23 -21.54
CA VAL A 110 17.64 -2.42 -20.84
C VAL A 110 16.15 -2.28 -20.60
N ARG A 111 15.44 -3.40 -20.58
CA ARG A 111 14.02 -3.42 -20.22
C ARG A 111 13.86 -3.96 -18.80
N ILE A 112 13.02 -3.29 -18.01
CA ILE A 112 12.64 -3.73 -16.67
C ILE A 112 11.64 -4.88 -16.81
N ASN A 113 12.02 -6.07 -16.40
CA ASN A 113 11.17 -7.25 -16.39
C ASN A 113 11.08 -7.93 -15.02
N ASP A 114 11.77 -7.39 -14.01
CA ASP A 114 11.78 -7.99 -12.68
C ASP A 114 11.76 -6.94 -11.57
N ARG A 115 11.61 -7.42 -10.31
CA ARG A 115 11.63 -6.63 -9.09
C ARG A 115 12.91 -6.86 -8.30
N GLY A 116 13.47 -5.79 -7.79
CA GLY A 116 14.74 -5.71 -7.08
C GLY A 116 15.48 -4.42 -7.44
N PRO A 117 16.70 -4.21 -6.93
CA PRO A 117 17.39 -4.98 -5.92
C PRO A 117 16.80 -4.80 -4.52
N PHE A 118 16.86 -5.85 -3.70
CA PHE A 118 16.47 -5.80 -2.29
C PHE A 118 17.67 -5.56 -1.35
N VAL A 119 18.83 -5.32 -1.93
CA VAL A 119 20.04 -4.96 -1.18
C VAL A 119 20.10 -3.44 -1.05
N LYS A 120 20.25 -2.95 0.19
CA LYS A 120 20.32 -1.51 0.49
C LYS A 120 21.46 -0.83 -0.28
N GLY A 121 21.18 0.37 -0.81
CA GLY A 121 22.15 1.16 -1.58
C GLY A 121 22.30 0.79 -3.05
N ARG A 122 21.63 -0.25 -3.53
CA ARG A 122 21.56 -0.58 -4.96
C ARG A 122 20.29 -0.02 -5.59
N VAL A 123 20.40 0.46 -6.82
CA VAL A 123 19.27 1.06 -7.57
C VAL A 123 18.81 0.16 -8.71
N LEU A 124 19.70 -0.66 -9.28
CA LEU A 124 19.40 -1.51 -10.42
C LEU A 124 20.10 -2.86 -10.30
N GLU A 125 19.45 -3.91 -10.76
CA GLU A 125 20.04 -5.23 -10.88
C GLU A 125 19.91 -5.71 -12.32
N LEU A 126 21.02 -6.03 -12.95
CA LEU A 126 21.12 -6.32 -14.38
C LEU A 126 21.28 -7.83 -14.62
N SER A 127 20.93 -8.30 -15.81
CA SER A 127 21.39 -9.59 -16.29
C SER A 127 22.92 -9.60 -16.45
N TYR A 128 23.54 -10.76 -16.43
CA TYR A 128 24.99 -10.89 -16.69
C TYR A 128 25.39 -10.36 -18.09
N GLY A 129 24.55 -10.63 -19.10
CA GLY A 129 24.74 -10.08 -20.44
C GLY A 129 24.81 -8.57 -20.48
N ALA A 130 23.87 -7.90 -19.78
CA ALA A 130 23.84 -6.45 -19.67
C ALA A 130 25.07 -5.90 -18.91
N ALA A 131 25.47 -6.54 -17.80
CA ALA A 131 26.66 -6.15 -17.04
C ALA A 131 27.94 -6.31 -17.85
N LYS A 132 28.05 -7.36 -18.71
CA LYS A 132 29.13 -7.58 -19.60
C LYS A 132 29.27 -6.49 -20.67
N GLU A 133 28.16 -6.10 -21.29
CA GLU A 133 28.13 -5.01 -22.27
C GLU A 133 28.51 -3.66 -21.64
N LEU A 134 28.03 -3.38 -20.42
CA LEU A 134 28.40 -2.19 -19.65
C LEU A 134 29.84 -2.23 -19.10
N GLY A 135 30.51 -3.41 -19.20
CA GLY A 135 31.92 -3.57 -18.85
C GLY A 135 32.22 -3.65 -17.36
N PHE A 136 31.26 -4.12 -16.53
CA PHE A 136 31.50 -4.32 -15.09
C PHE A 136 31.17 -5.72 -14.56
N ALA A 137 30.97 -6.70 -15.46
CA ALA A 137 30.64 -8.07 -15.05
C ALA A 137 31.66 -8.70 -14.10
N LEU A 138 32.97 -8.41 -14.29
CA LEU A 138 34.04 -8.90 -13.43
C LEU A 138 34.10 -8.23 -12.06
N GLN A 139 33.77 -6.93 -11.99
CA GLN A 139 33.76 -6.14 -10.77
C GLN A 139 32.52 -6.43 -9.90
N GLY A 140 31.45 -6.98 -10.50
CA GLY A 140 30.21 -7.33 -9.82
C GLY A 140 29.27 -6.14 -9.60
N THR A 141 29.80 -4.93 -9.48
CA THR A 141 29.04 -3.69 -9.28
C THR A 141 29.66 -2.53 -10.06
N ALA A 142 28.85 -1.52 -10.39
CA ALA A 142 29.32 -0.26 -10.97
C ALA A 142 28.40 0.90 -10.53
N ARG A 143 28.94 2.12 -10.56
CA ARG A 143 28.12 3.33 -10.47
C ARG A 143 27.47 3.59 -11.82
N VAL A 144 26.15 3.71 -11.82
CA VAL A 144 25.38 3.93 -13.06
C VAL A 144 24.50 5.15 -12.94
N LYS A 145 24.23 5.77 -14.09
CA LYS A 145 23.12 6.69 -14.30
C LYS A 145 22.07 5.94 -15.11
N ILE A 146 20.83 6.01 -14.67
CA ILE A 146 19.68 5.42 -15.36
C ILE A 146 18.71 6.53 -15.78
N GLU A 147 18.16 6.43 -16.98
CA GLU A 147 17.18 7.34 -17.53
C GLU A 147 16.12 6.55 -18.30
N SER A 148 14.83 6.82 -18.05
CA SER A 148 13.77 6.20 -18.87
C SER A 148 13.78 6.84 -20.27
N LEU A 149 13.56 6.02 -21.30
CA LEU A 149 13.51 6.52 -22.69
C LEU A 149 12.18 7.18 -23.01
N GLU A 150 11.14 6.78 -22.30
CA GLU A 150 9.80 7.34 -22.41
C GLU A 150 9.37 7.86 -21.04
N PRO A 151 8.42 8.79 -21.00
CA PRO A 151 7.81 9.18 -19.75
C PRO A 151 7.20 7.96 -19.06
N VAL A 152 7.49 7.82 -17.79
CA VAL A 152 6.88 6.79 -16.95
C VAL A 152 5.89 7.46 -16.02
N SER A 153 4.82 6.75 -15.73
CA SER A 153 3.92 7.13 -14.64
C SER A 153 4.77 7.29 -13.39
N ASP A 154 4.60 8.42 -12.70
CA ASP A 154 5.45 8.83 -11.57
C ASP A 154 5.83 7.61 -10.73
N PRO A 155 7.12 7.32 -10.58
CA PRO A 155 7.57 6.09 -9.93
C PRO A 155 6.92 6.00 -8.57
N ALA A 156 6.45 4.81 -8.24
CA ALA A 156 5.69 4.53 -7.04
C ALA A 156 6.26 5.30 -5.85
N VAL A 157 5.48 6.23 -5.34
CA VAL A 157 5.81 6.93 -4.11
C VAL A 157 5.74 5.93 -2.96
N TYR A 158 6.70 5.98 -2.08
CA TYR A 158 6.68 5.19 -0.87
C TYR A 158 5.60 5.72 0.07
N THR A 159 4.86 4.82 0.67
CA THR A 159 3.89 5.16 1.70
C THR A 159 4.14 4.28 2.91
N VAL A 160 3.88 4.79 4.09
CA VAL A 160 4.02 4.03 5.33
C VAL A 160 2.66 3.48 5.72
N GLN A 161 2.53 2.16 5.83
CA GLN A 161 1.34 1.54 6.39
C GLN A 161 1.41 1.63 7.91
N ALA A 162 0.59 2.48 8.50
CA ALA A 162 0.57 2.71 9.94
C ALA A 162 -0.12 1.57 10.72
N ALA A 163 -1.14 0.95 10.13
CA ALA A 163 -1.84 -0.22 10.69
C ALA A 163 -2.77 -0.86 9.65
N ALA A 164 -3.23 -2.08 9.95
CA ALA A 164 -4.30 -2.76 9.24
C ALA A 164 -5.40 -3.20 10.21
N PHE A 165 -6.66 -3.10 9.80
CA PHE A 165 -7.83 -3.44 10.62
C PHE A 165 -8.80 -4.31 9.83
N VAL A 166 -9.50 -5.18 10.52
CA VAL A 166 -10.64 -5.92 9.97
C VAL A 166 -11.88 -5.03 9.92
N GLU A 167 -12.04 -4.18 10.93
CA GLU A 167 -13.17 -3.26 11.04
C GLU A 167 -12.82 -1.88 10.49
N GLU A 168 -13.65 -1.37 9.58
CA GLU A 168 -13.45 -0.09 8.90
C GLU A 168 -13.48 1.10 9.89
N GLU A 169 -14.34 1.05 10.90
CA GLU A 169 -14.47 2.13 11.89
C GLU A 169 -13.20 2.35 12.72
N ASN A 170 -12.48 1.25 13.05
CA ASN A 170 -11.19 1.35 13.72
C ASN A 170 -10.14 2.01 12.83
N ALA A 171 -10.15 1.66 11.53
CA ALA A 171 -9.26 2.28 10.55
C ALA A 171 -9.57 3.78 10.36
N LYS A 172 -10.87 4.17 10.29
CA LYS A 172 -11.29 5.58 10.20
C LYS A 172 -10.88 6.38 11.43
N THR A 173 -11.00 5.79 12.61
CA THR A 173 -10.59 6.42 13.87
C THR A 173 -9.09 6.70 13.88
N LEU A 174 -8.26 5.72 13.50
CA LEU A 174 -6.83 5.93 13.40
C LEU A 174 -6.48 6.97 12.32
N LYS A 175 -7.11 6.90 11.15
CA LYS A 175 -6.95 7.90 10.08
C LYS A 175 -7.20 9.32 10.61
N ALA A 176 -8.34 9.56 11.26
CA ALA A 176 -8.69 10.88 11.81
C ALA A 176 -7.66 11.37 12.85
N ARG A 177 -7.12 10.45 13.69
CA ARG A 177 -6.06 10.76 14.63
C ARG A 177 -4.78 11.20 13.92
N LEU A 178 -4.36 10.47 12.89
CA LEU A 178 -3.13 10.74 12.15
C LEU A 178 -3.23 11.98 11.26
N GLN A 179 -4.39 12.32 10.74
CA GLN A 179 -4.63 13.54 9.94
C GLN A 179 -4.36 14.83 10.73
N ARG A 180 -4.29 14.79 12.05
CA ARG A 180 -3.89 15.94 12.89
C ARG A 180 -2.39 16.22 12.83
N LYS A 181 -1.57 15.23 12.43
CA LYS A 181 -0.10 15.31 12.40
C LYS A 181 0.49 15.20 11.01
N TYR A 182 -0.22 14.55 10.08
CA TYR A 182 0.25 14.24 8.73
C TYR A 182 -0.74 14.74 7.69
N GLU A 183 -0.25 15.42 6.68
CA GLU A 183 -1.05 16.03 5.62
C GLU A 183 -1.79 14.98 4.75
N ILE A 184 -1.11 13.89 4.43
CA ILE A 184 -1.64 12.83 3.59
C ILE A 184 -1.85 11.57 4.45
N VAL A 185 -3.10 11.22 4.71
CA VAL A 185 -3.49 9.96 5.37
C VAL A 185 -4.71 9.41 4.67
N TYR A 186 -4.65 8.17 4.19
CA TYR A 186 -5.73 7.56 3.43
C TYR A 186 -5.96 6.10 3.81
N LEU A 187 -7.14 5.57 3.44
CA LEU A 187 -7.50 4.18 3.63
C LEU A 187 -7.42 3.44 2.29
N VAL A 188 -6.90 2.22 2.35
CA VAL A 188 -6.94 1.27 1.24
C VAL A 188 -7.59 0.00 1.73
N SER A 189 -8.69 -0.42 1.10
CA SER A 189 -9.27 -1.73 1.35
C SER A 189 -8.54 -2.79 0.52
N HIS A 190 -8.25 -3.92 1.14
CA HIS A 190 -7.64 -5.07 0.50
C HIS A 190 -8.46 -6.32 0.81
N GLU A 191 -8.90 -7.02 -0.21
CA GLU A 191 -9.56 -8.32 -0.07
C GLU A 191 -8.55 -9.43 -0.30
N SER A 192 -8.52 -10.40 0.61
CA SER A 192 -7.68 -11.59 0.54
C SER A 192 -8.50 -12.84 0.83
N ASN A 193 -7.92 -14.00 0.65
CA ASN A 193 -8.56 -15.30 0.95
C ASN A 193 -8.99 -15.45 2.42
N VAL A 194 -8.42 -14.63 3.31
CA VAL A 194 -8.71 -14.65 4.75
C VAL A 194 -9.64 -13.52 5.20
N GLY A 195 -10.05 -12.64 4.28
CA GLY A 195 -11.01 -11.58 4.56
C GLY A 195 -10.63 -10.21 3.99
N LYS A 196 -11.46 -9.22 4.32
CA LYS A 196 -11.27 -7.83 3.94
C LYS A 196 -10.53 -7.08 5.05
N PHE A 197 -9.49 -6.34 4.68
CA PHE A 197 -8.68 -5.53 5.58
C PHE A 197 -8.69 -4.07 5.15
N PHE A 198 -8.59 -3.17 6.13
CA PHE A 198 -8.51 -1.73 5.92
C PHE A 198 -7.15 -1.22 6.38
N HIS A 199 -6.31 -0.84 5.44
CA HIS A 199 -4.97 -0.35 5.68
C HIS A 199 -4.99 1.16 5.82
N VAL A 200 -4.46 1.67 6.93
CA VAL A 200 -4.24 3.11 7.13
C VAL A 200 -2.83 3.44 6.64
N ARG A 201 -2.73 4.28 5.62
CA ARG A 201 -1.46 4.67 5.00
C ARG A 201 -1.19 6.13 5.19
N VAL A 202 0.09 6.47 5.40
CA VAL A 202 0.58 7.82 5.67
C VAL A 202 1.59 8.24 4.61
N GLY A 203 1.33 9.38 4.00
CA GLY A 203 2.22 10.06 3.09
C GLY A 203 2.32 9.47 1.69
N ALA A 204 3.04 10.20 0.87
CA ALA A 204 3.51 9.83 -0.45
C ALA A 204 4.94 10.38 -0.56
N TYR A 205 5.93 9.53 -0.33
CA TYR A 205 7.31 9.93 -0.18
C TYR A 205 8.15 9.55 -1.40
N PRO A 206 9.03 10.42 -1.88
CA PRO A 206 9.82 10.17 -3.08
C PRO A 206 10.97 9.17 -2.86
N SER A 207 11.28 8.81 -1.61
CA SER A 207 12.35 7.86 -1.30
C SER A 207 12.00 6.99 -0.10
N GLU A 208 12.57 5.79 -0.08
CA GLU A 208 12.45 4.83 1.01
C GLU A 208 12.95 5.39 2.34
N GLU A 209 14.11 6.09 2.34
CA GLU A 209 14.67 6.70 3.55
C GLU A 209 13.74 7.74 4.18
N LYS A 210 12.99 8.48 3.35
CA LYS A 210 12.01 9.44 3.85
C LYS A 210 10.80 8.72 4.45
N ALA A 211 10.35 7.64 3.84
CA ALA A 211 9.30 6.79 4.39
C ALA A 211 9.75 6.11 5.69
N GLU A 212 10.96 5.55 5.74
CA GLU A 212 11.55 4.94 6.95
C GLU A 212 11.60 5.93 8.13
N ARG A 213 12.00 7.20 7.88
CA ARG A 213 12.00 8.25 8.93
C ARG A 213 10.61 8.51 9.49
N ILE A 214 9.57 8.44 8.64
CA ILE A 214 8.19 8.60 9.08
C ILE A 214 7.71 7.35 9.82
N ALA A 215 8.07 6.15 9.35
CA ALA A 215 7.81 4.91 10.05
C ALA A 215 8.39 4.95 11.48
N GLY A 216 9.64 5.41 11.64
CA GLY A 216 10.24 5.61 12.95
C GLY A 216 9.45 6.58 13.85
N LYS A 217 8.89 7.67 13.30
CA LYS A 217 8.04 8.59 14.07
C LYS A 217 6.71 7.94 14.48
N LEU A 218 6.09 7.17 13.58
CA LEU A 218 4.86 6.43 13.89
C LEU A 218 5.09 5.36 14.97
N ALA A 219 6.25 4.70 14.96
CA ALA A 219 6.65 3.75 16.00
C ALA A 219 6.77 4.41 17.37
N LEU A 220 7.31 5.63 17.46
CA LEU A 220 7.35 6.42 18.70
C LEU A 220 5.94 6.81 19.20
N ASP A 221 4.96 6.92 18.30
CA ASP A 221 3.55 7.15 18.64
C ASP A 221 2.81 5.84 19.03
N GLY A 222 3.52 4.73 19.21
CA GLY A 222 2.98 3.43 19.65
C GLY A 222 2.31 2.62 18.53
N LEU A 223 2.68 2.85 17.26
CA LEU A 223 2.23 2.06 16.11
C LEU A 223 3.31 1.07 15.67
N GLU A 224 2.91 0.04 14.95
CA GLU A 224 3.84 -0.92 14.31
C GLU A 224 3.79 -0.73 12.78
N PRO A 225 4.44 0.31 12.23
CA PRO A 225 4.37 0.64 10.81
C PRO A 225 5.19 -0.36 9.97
N VAL A 226 4.71 -0.59 8.72
CA VAL A 226 5.35 -1.44 7.69
C VAL A 226 5.56 -0.63 6.41
#